data_07dc27226872a425d208420527dc0cf0
#
_entry.id   07dc27226872a425d208420527dc0cf0
#
_cell.length_a   1.000
_cell.length_b   1.000
_cell.length_c   1.000
_cell.angle_alpha   90.00
_cell.angle_beta   90.00
_cell.angle_gamma   90.00
#
_symmetry.space_group_name_H-M   'P 1'
#
loop_
_entity.id
_entity.type
_entity.pdbx_description
1 polymer ?
#
loop_
_entity_poly.entity_id
_entity_poly.type
_entity_poly.pdbx_seq_one_letter_code
_entity_poly.pdbx_strand_id
1 'polypeptide(L)'
;MRVHAAHLLVPVPSTPRRHATLRFTVSAAATSVNVNQADAARKQAVIVGGGLAGLAAATHLASLSVPFTLLEASDRVGGRVATDEVDGYLLDRGFQIFLTAYPECQRLLDFQALRLQPFFPGALVYLGAGESGSPFHMLSDPFRFPIRSLSSVFSPVGTLPDKLLVGITRLRAAATPDDVNLSSPETTTARHLEKLGFSPSIVERFLRPLLAGIFFDTALDTSSRLFELVFKRLVLGDNALPEAGIGAIAAQLADRLPAGSVRLNARAASIDPSSGVTLDTGEAVSGELGVIVAVEQPEAEKLLPQLPARPKSKKPAERSTVCLYFSADRAATNVAPSYAPAGKVLVSVSLVGSFAEREDGELAGEVVRELGGWFGAGEVASWAHLRTYRIGFAQPDQMPPTEPAGRDPRVGDGVYVCGDHVRRRDGVWEEGGRGPGQGWGAVPILELRNLASVREDFH
;
A
#
# COMPACT_ATOMS: atom_id res chain seq x y z
N MET A 1 8.24 -24.60 3.95
CA MET A 1 7.84 -23.20 3.76
C MET A 1 8.45 -22.77 2.43
N ARG A 2 7.78 -22.04 1.57
CA ARG A 2 8.42 -21.37 0.42
C ARG A 2 8.33 -19.88 0.65
N VAL A 3 9.46 -19.21 0.74
CA VAL A 3 9.51 -17.74 0.71
C VAL A 3 9.01 -17.31 -0.66
N HIS A 4 7.84 -16.69 -0.72
CA HIS A 4 7.21 -16.31 -1.99
C HIS A 4 7.72 -14.98 -2.55
N ALA A 5 8.42 -14.18 -1.76
CA ALA A 5 9.10 -12.99 -2.22
C ALA A 5 10.23 -12.60 -1.26
N ALA A 6 11.46 -12.77 -1.69
CA ALA A 6 12.59 -12.03 -1.15
C ALA A 6 12.86 -10.87 -2.12
N HIS A 7 12.57 -9.65 -1.71
CA HIS A 7 12.86 -8.47 -2.51
C HIS A 7 14.33 -8.08 -2.31
N LEU A 8 15.19 -8.63 -3.17
CA LEU A 8 16.54 -8.15 -3.36
C LEU A 8 16.52 -7.10 -4.47
N LEU A 9 16.82 -5.92 -4.09
CA LEU A 9 16.67 -4.74 -4.92
C LEU A 9 18.06 -4.31 -5.45
N VAL A 10 18.26 -4.31 -6.77
CA VAL A 10 19.54 -4.00 -7.44
C VAL A 10 19.70 -2.49 -7.69
N PRO A 11 20.80 -1.84 -7.29
CA PRO A 11 20.99 -0.41 -7.47
C PRO A 11 21.32 -0.01 -8.92
N VAL A 12 20.85 1.18 -9.30
CA VAL A 12 21.42 1.95 -10.43
C VAL A 12 22.52 2.85 -9.86
N PRO A 13 23.75 2.91 -10.45
CA PRO A 13 24.73 3.85 -9.99
C PRO A 13 24.25 5.28 -10.23
N SER A 14 23.93 5.99 -9.16
CA SER A 14 23.71 7.43 -9.17
C SER A 14 24.99 8.13 -8.72
N THR A 15 25.37 9.20 -9.42
CA THR A 15 26.46 10.09 -9.04
C THR A 15 26.23 10.69 -7.65
N PRO A 16 27.26 10.78 -6.80
CA PRO A 16 27.09 11.26 -5.43
C PRO A 16 26.77 12.75 -5.40
N ARG A 17 25.58 13.12 -4.95
CA ARG A 17 25.26 14.47 -4.51
C ARG A 17 25.48 14.58 -3.01
N ARG A 18 26.20 15.61 -2.59
CA ARG A 18 26.51 15.93 -1.19
C ARG A 18 25.23 16.12 -0.38
N HIS A 19 25.09 15.35 0.69
CA HIS A 19 23.96 15.38 1.61
C HIS A 19 24.16 16.46 2.68
N ALA A 20 23.16 17.33 2.84
CA ALA A 20 22.94 18.09 4.05
C ALA A 20 21.97 17.31 4.93
N THR A 21 22.42 16.89 6.09
CA THR A 21 21.62 16.17 7.08
C THR A 21 20.65 17.16 7.74
N LEU A 22 19.40 17.17 7.35
CA LEU A 22 18.32 17.84 8.07
C LEU A 22 17.81 16.87 9.14
N ARG A 23 18.17 17.09 10.38
CA ARG A 23 17.53 16.44 11.53
C ARG A 23 16.18 17.12 11.75
N PHE A 24 15.09 16.41 11.50
CA PHE A 24 13.76 16.81 11.94
C PHE A 24 13.59 16.36 13.39
N THR A 25 13.74 17.29 14.32
CA THR A 25 13.23 17.12 15.68
C THR A 25 11.76 17.51 15.65
N VAL A 26 10.88 16.55 15.80
CA VAL A 26 9.48 16.82 16.13
C VAL A 26 9.48 17.32 17.58
N SER A 27 9.51 18.62 17.76
CA SER A 27 9.32 19.25 19.05
C SER A 27 7.82 19.24 19.35
N ALA A 28 7.39 18.31 20.20
CA ALA A 28 6.11 18.42 20.87
C ALA A 28 6.18 19.57 21.89
N ALA A 29 6.13 20.79 21.41
CA ALA A 29 5.89 21.94 22.25
C ALA A 29 4.39 21.93 22.60
N ALA A 30 4.05 21.36 23.76
CA ALA A 30 2.76 21.56 24.41
C ALA A 30 2.70 23.04 24.84
N THR A 31 2.36 23.92 23.90
CA THR A 31 1.92 25.25 24.22
C THR A 31 0.45 25.14 24.58
N SER A 32 0.15 25.23 25.87
CA SER A 32 -1.20 25.46 26.37
C SER A 32 -1.67 26.82 25.87
N VAL A 33 -2.22 26.86 24.69
CA VAL A 33 -2.97 28.02 24.21
C VAL A 33 -4.32 27.98 24.93
N ASN A 34 -4.52 28.89 25.83
CA ASN A 34 -5.84 29.23 26.34
C ASN A 34 -6.72 29.61 25.14
N VAL A 35 -7.45 28.66 24.60
CA VAL A 35 -8.50 28.92 23.63
C VAL A 35 -9.62 29.62 24.40
N ASN A 36 -9.70 30.92 24.18
CA ASN A 36 -10.82 31.71 24.64
C ASN A 36 -12.13 31.02 24.22
N GLN A 37 -13.01 30.81 25.19
CA GLN A 37 -14.37 30.26 25.11
C GLN A 37 -15.33 31.11 24.23
N ALA A 38 -14.88 31.67 23.13
CA ALA A 38 -15.68 32.53 22.26
C ALA A 38 -15.80 32.02 20.82
N ASP A 39 -15.33 30.81 20.52
CA ASP A 39 -15.74 30.12 19.28
C ASP A 39 -17.04 29.33 19.56
N ALA A 40 -18.15 30.08 19.49
CA ALA A 40 -19.47 29.51 19.47
C ALA A 40 -19.53 28.44 18.35
N ALA A 41 -19.60 27.20 18.75
CA ALA A 41 -19.77 25.96 18.02
C ALA A 41 -19.97 26.12 16.49
N ARG A 42 -18.88 26.29 15.76
CA ARG A 42 -18.92 26.06 14.31
C ARG A 42 -19.18 24.56 14.14
N LYS A 43 -20.25 24.23 13.43
CA LYS A 43 -20.54 22.85 13.04
C LYS A 43 -19.30 22.27 12.36
N GLN A 44 -18.90 21.06 12.76
CA GLN A 44 -17.73 20.37 12.23
C GLN A 44 -18.05 18.95 11.79
N ALA A 45 -17.24 18.42 10.91
CA ALA A 45 -17.21 16.99 10.60
C ALA A 45 -16.24 16.26 11.52
N VAL A 46 -16.48 14.97 11.77
CA VAL A 46 -15.53 14.10 12.46
C VAL A 46 -15.02 13.04 11.50
N ILE A 47 -13.70 12.88 11.40
CA ILE A 47 -13.06 11.81 10.63
C ILE A 47 -12.51 10.80 11.62
N VAL A 48 -12.89 9.53 11.50
CA VAL A 48 -12.44 8.43 12.35
C VAL A 48 -11.43 7.59 11.58
N GLY A 49 -10.17 7.64 12.04
CA GLY A 49 -9.03 6.95 11.43
C GLY A 49 -8.07 7.87 10.70
N GLY A 50 -6.82 7.93 11.18
CA GLY A 50 -5.72 8.74 10.64
C GLY A 50 -4.86 8.00 9.61
N GLY A 51 -5.37 6.94 8.98
CA GLY A 51 -4.76 6.30 7.82
C GLY A 51 -4.81 7.18 6.57
N LEU A 52 -4.27 6.70 5.44
CA LEU A 52 -4.21 7.50 4.21
C LEU A 52 -5.59 7.96 3.73
N ALA A 53 -6.64 7.14 3.88
CA ALA A 53 -8.00 7.50 3.51
C ALA A 53 -8.52 8.68 4.35
N GLY A 54 -8.33 8.63 5.68
CA GLY A 54 -8.74 9.72 6.57
C GLY A 54 -7.94 10.99 6.38
N LEU A 55 -6.61 10.88 6.21
CA LEU A 55 -5.75 12.03 5.91
C LEU A 55 -6.13 12.73 4.62
N ALA A 56 -6.46 11.96 3.64
CA ALA A 56 -6.88 12.46 2.36
C ALA A 56 -8.27 13.09 2.43
N ALA A 57 -9.23 12.51 3.21
CA ALA A 57 -10.52 13.14 3.53
C ALA A 57 -10.30 14.49 4.23
N ALA A 58 -9.42 14.51 5.24
CA ALA A 58 -9.06 15.72 5.96
C ALA A 58 -8.47 16.81 5.03
N THR A 59 -7.54 16.40 4.14
CA THR A 59 -6.97 17.31 3.13
C THR A 59 -8.05 17.91 2.23
N HIS A 60 -9.03 17.11 1.83
CA HIS A 60 -10.15 17.58 1.01
C HIS A 60 -11.03 18.56 1.77
N LEU A 61 -11.46 18.23 2.99
CA LEU A 61 -12.25 19.15 3.82
C LEU A 61 -11.50 20.46 4.10
N ALA A 62 -10.20 20.38 4.38
CA ALA A 62 -9.36 21.56 4.55
C ALA A 62 -9.37 22.45 3.29
N SER A 63 -9.27 21.87 2.10
CA SER A 63 -9.32 22.61 0.82
C SER A 63 -10.65 23.31 0.57
N LEU A 64 -11.73 22.80 1.16
CA LEU A 64 -13.07 23.40 1.12
C LEU A 64 -13.34 24.34 2.30
N SER A 65 -12.37 24.54 3.21
CA SER A 65 -12.52 25.30 4.45
C SER A 65 -13.65 24.79 5.37
N VAL A 66 -13.96 23.49 5.29
CA VAL A 66 -14.92 22.83 6.17
C VAL A 66 -14.22 22.47 7.48
N PRO A 67 -14.71 22.91 8.64
CA PRO A 67 -14.14 22.52 9.94
C PRO A 67 -14.27 21.02 10.19
N PHE A 68 -13.20 20.41 10.71
CA PHE A 68 -13.21 18.99 11.06
C PHE A 68 -12.26 18.67 12.22
N THR A 69 -12.51 17.51 12.84
CA THR A 69 -11.58 16.86 13.77
C THR A 69 -11.29 15.46 13.25
N LEU A 70 -10.00 15.12 13.05
CA LEU A 70 -9.54 13.77 12.72
C LEU A 70 -9.12 13.06 14.01
N LEU A 71 -9.72 11.90 14.27
CA LEU A 71 -9.47 11.04 15.43
C LEU A 71 -8.64 9.83 14.99
N GLU A 72 -7.48 9.64 15.59
CA GLU A 72 -6.61 8.49 15.37
C GLU A 72 -6.39 7.73 16.68
N ALA A 73 -6.59 6.42 16.65
CA ALA A 73 -6.50 5.58 17.84
C ALA A 73 -5.07 5.38 18.35
N SER A 74 -4.08 5.47 17.46
CA SER A 74 -2.67 5.31 17.81
C SER A 74 -1.97 6.63 18.14
N ASP A 75 -0.71 6.54 18.50
CA ASP A 75 0.17 7.66 18.82
C ASP A 75 0.70 8.41 17.56
N ARG A 76 0.27 8.00 16.35
CA ARG A 76 0.71 8.58 15.08
C ARG A 76 -0.32 8.36 13.99
N VAL A 77 -0.22 9.16 12.92
CA VAL A 77 -0.98 8.98 11.68
C VAL A 77 -0.31 7.96 10.74
N GLY A 78 -1.04 7.54 9.71
CA GLY A 78 -0.54 6.67 8.64
C GLY A 78 -1.18 5.29 8.60
N GLY A 79 -1.65 4.78 9.73
CA GLY A 79 -2.24 3.45 9.82
C GLY A 79 -1.24 2.37 9.37
N ARG A 80 -1.55 1.65 8.28
CA ARG A 80 -0.67 0.63 7.67
C ARG A 80 0.55 1.23 6.96
N VAL A 81 0.50 2.51 6.58
CA VAL A 81 1.61 3.22 5.93
C VAL A 81 2.41 3.96 6.99
N ALA A 82 3.32 3.25 7.62
CA ALA A 82 4.12 3.75 8.73
C ALA A 82 5.54 3.18 8.69
N THR A 83 6.50 3.96 9.19
CA THR A 83 7.92 3.60 9.29
C THR A 83 8.39 3.75 10.73
N ASP A 84 9.11 2.77 11.24
CA ASP A 84 9.80 2.84 12.52
C ASP A 84 11.29 3.06 12.28
N GLU A 85 11.96 3.84 13.13
CA GLU A 85 13.40 3.94 13.18
C GLU A 85 13.93 2.99 14.28
N VAL A 86 14.78 2.05 13.89
CA VAL A 86 15.36 1.05 14.79
C VAL A 86 16.87 0.95 14.51
N ASP A 87 17.70 1.30 15.46
CA ASP A 87 19.17 1.24 15.36
C ASP A 87 19.74 1.95 14.11
N GLY A 88 19.09 3.05 13.70
CA GLY A 88 19.43 3.82 12.51
C GLY A 88 18.91 3.24 11.19
N TYR A 89 18.14 2.16 11.24
CA TYR A 89 17.40 1.63 10.08
C TYR A 89 16.01 2.19 10.03
N LEU A 90 15.50 2.43 8.81
CA LEU A 90 14.10 2.74 8.55
C LEU A 90 13.37 1.44 8.21
N LEU A 91 12.45 1.03 9.07
CA LEU A 91 11.69 -0.20 8.92
C LEU A 91 10.22 0.14 8.63
N ASP A 92 9.80 -0.03 7.39
CA ASP A 92 8.39 0.13 7.03
C ASP A 92 7.56 -0.99 7.67
N ARG A 93 6.39 -0.67 8.23
CA ARG A 93 5.50 -1.66 8.86
C ARG A 93 4.81 -2.53 7.81
N GLY A 94 5.55 -3.58 7.38
CA GLY A 94 5.28 -4.35 6.18
C GLY A 94 5.88 -3.68 4.95
N PHE A 95 6.66 -4.46 4.17
CA PHE A 95 7.30 -3.92 2.98
C PHE A 95 6.25 -3.44 1.97
N GLN A 96 6.37 -2.21 1.55
CA GLN A 96 5.47 -1.58 0.59
C GLN A 96 6.28 -0.92 -0.51
N ILE A 97 5.74 -0.92 -1.73
CA ILE A 97 6.31 -0.21 -2.87
C ILE A 97 5.36 0.93 -3.23
N PHE A 98 5.89 2.13 -3.37
CA PHE A 98 5.14 3.27 -3.86
C PHE A 98 5.14 3.29 -5.39
N LEU A 99 3.96 3.27 -6.01
CA LEU A 99 3.79 3.37 -7.46
C LEU A 99 3.47 4.82 -7.85
N THR A 100 4.38 5.48 -8.57
CA THR A 100 4.23 6.90 -8.91
C THR A 100 3.11 7.20 -9.91
N ALA A 101 2.57 6.17 -10.59
CA ALA A 101 1.49 6.31 -11.56
C ALA A 101 0.08 6.33 -10.95
N TYR A 102 -0.08 6.28 -9.63
CA TYR A 102 -1.39 6.44 -9.02
C TYR A 102 -1.88 7.90 -9.16
N PRO A 103 -3.02 8.16 -9.82
CA PRO A 103 -3.49 9.51 -10.08
C PRO A 103 -3.70 10.35 -8.83
N GLU A 104 -4.26 9.75 -7.76
CA GLU A 104 -4.49 10.46 -6.52
C GLU A 104 -3.18 10.79 -5.79
N CYS A 105 -2.16 9.92 -5.89
CA CYS A 105 -0.84 10.22 -5.38
C CYS A 105 -0.22 11.42 -6.10
N GLN A 106 -0.34 11.48 -7.44
CA GLN A 106 0.13 12.61 -8.24
C GLN A 106 -0.61 13.92 -7.91
N ARG A 107 -1.89 13.81 -7.53
CA ARG A 107 -2.72 14.98 -7.16
C ARG A 107 -2.42 15.49 -5.75
N LEU A 108 -2.20 14.58 -4.80
CA LEU A 108 -2.13 14.91 -3.38
C LEU A 108 -0.70 15.09 -2.85
N LEU A 109 0.29 14.46 -3.47
CA LEU A 109 1.63 14.37 -2.91
C LEU A 109 2.64 15.21 -3.70
N ASP A 110 3.57 15.79 -2.99
CA ASP A 110 4.78 16.40 -3.55
C ASP A 110 5.90 15.35 -3.61
N PHE A 111 6.13 14.80 -4.79
CA PHE A 111 7.15 13.78 -5.02
C PHE A 111 8.58 14.28 -4.85
N GLN A 112 8.81 15.60 -5.08
CA GLN A 112 10.13 16.20 -4.88
C GLN A 112 10.45 16.29 -3.40
N ALA A 113 9.49 16.71 -2.57
CA ALA A 113 9.65 16.75 -1.12
C ALA A 113 9.83 15.37 -0.51
N LEU A 114 9.18 14.33 -1.06
CA LEU A 114 9.35 12.93 -0.65
C LEU A 114 10.71 12.34 -1.06
N ARG A 115 11.44 12.98 -1.99
CA ARG A 115 12.73 12.51 -2.50
C ARG A 115 12.70 11.03 -2.87
N LEU A 116 11.73 10.67 -3.73
CA LEU A 116 11.50 9.30 -4.12
C LEU A 116 12.75 8.65 -4.72
N GLN A 117 13.09 7.46 -4.24
CA GLN A 117 14.19 6.64 -4.69
C GLN A 117 13.64 5.49 -5.54
N PRO A 118 13.78 5.56 -6.88
CA PRO A 118 13.21 4.57 -7.77
C PRO A 118 14.00 3.25 -7.72
N PHE A 119 13.27 2.15 -7.80
CA PHE A 119 13.84 0.83 -8.00
C PHE A 119 14.31 0.62 -9.44
N PHE A 120 15.26 -0.28 -9.60
CA PHE A 120 15.56 -0.82 -10.92
C PHE A 120 14.31 -1.51 -11.48
N PRO A 121 13.83 -1.16 -12.69
CA PRO A 121 12.65 -1.77 -13.30
C PRO A 121 12.96 -3.17 -13.83
N GLY A 122 12.90 -4.13 -12.95
CA GLY A 122 13.18 -5.52 -13.22
C GLY A 122 12.98 -6.38 -11.96
N ALA A 123 13.31 -7.64 -12.09
CA ALA A 123 13.26 -8.60 -10.99
C ALA A 123 14.41 -9.60 -11.08
N LEU A 124 14.91 -10.02 -9.93
CA LEU A 124 15.84 -11.13 -9.82
C LEU A 124 15.05 -12.38 -9.43
N VAL A 125 15.01 -13.35 -10.33
CA VAL A 125 14.24 -14.59 -10.16
C VAL A 125 15.17 -15.72 -9.79
N TYR A 126 14.90 -16.35 -8.64
CA TYR A 126 15.62 -17.56 -8.20
C TYR A 126 14.89 -18.81 -8.72
N LEU A 127 15.57 -19.63 -9.49
CA LEU A 127 15.02 -20.88 -10.05
C LEU A 127 15.57 -22.14 -9.39
N GLY A 128 16.42 -22.00 -8.39
CA GLY A 128 17.14 -23.11 -7.74
C GLY A 128 18.49 -23.36 -8.39
N ALA A 129 19.34 -24.16 -7.71
CA ALA A 129 20.61 -24.61 -8.26
C ALA A 129 20.34 -25.64 -9.38
N GLY A 130 20.38 -25.19 -10.62
CA GLY A 130 20.35 -26.05 -11.79
C GLY A 130 21.72 -26.71 -12.04
N GLU A 131 21.75 -27.77 -12.84
CA GLU A 131 23.00 -28.51 -13.15
C GLU A 131 24.06 -27.68 -13.88
N SER A 132 23.71 -26.53 -14.45
CA SER A 132 24.66 -25.61 -15.10
C SER A 132 24.11 -24.19 -15.15
N GLY A 133 24.75 -23.28 -14.44
CA GLY A 133 24.47 -21.84 -14.52
C GLY A 133 24.17 -21.16 -13.18
N SER A 134 23.96 -19.86 -13.24
CA SER A 134 23.55 -19.07 -12.05
C SER A 134 22.13 -19.45 -11.62
N PRO A 135 21.87 -19.65 -10.33
CA PRO A 135 20.52 -19.89 -9.83
C PRO A 135 19.60 -18.67 -9.96
N PHE A 136 20.19 -17.49 -10.18
CA PHE A 136 19.49 -16.22 -10.32
C PHE A 136 19.43 -15.74 -11.75
N HIS A 137 18.25 -15.30 -12.17
CA HIS A 137 17.99 -14.76 -13.48
C HIS A 137 17.42 -13.35 -13.39
N MET A 138 18.14 -12.37 -13.92
CA MET A 138 17.68 -11.00 -14.02
C MET A 138 16.66 -10.87 -15.15
N LEU A 139 15.47 -10.38 -14.81
CA LEU A 139 14.46 -9.93 -15.77
C LEU A 139 14.44 -8.41 -15.75
N SER A 140 14.71 -7.77 -16.86
CA SER A 140 14.68 -6.31 -17.01
C SER A 140 13.57 -5.87 -17.93
N ASP A 141 12.99 -4.71 -17.65
CA ASP A 141 11.99 -4.08 -18.51
C ASP A 141 12.61 -3.65 -19.84
N PRO A 142 12.21 -4.25 -20.99
CA PRO A 142 12.81 -3.95 -22.29
C PRO A 142 12.51 -2.53 -22.80
N PHE A 143 11.42 -1.92 -22.34
CA PHE A 143 11.05 -0.57 -22.76
C PHE A 143 11.87 0.50 -22.04
N ARG A 144 12.35 0.20 -20.83
CA ARG A 144 13.17 1.12 -20.02
C ARG A 144 14.67 0.85 -20.19
N PHE A 145 15.06 -0.42 -20.36
CA PHE A 145 16.47 -0.85 -20.50
C PHE A 145 16.65 -1.84 -21.65
N PRO A 146 16.54 -1.40 -22.92
CA PRO A 146 16.56 -2.30 -24.07
C PRO A 146 17.84 -3.15 -24.14
N ILE A 147 19.01 -2.59 -23.85
CA ILE A 147 20.28 -3.31 -23.93
C ILE A 147 20.39 -4.38 -22.82
N ARG A 148 20.01 -4.05 -21.59
CA ARG A 148 20.05 -4.99 -20.46
C ARG A 148 19.00 -6.10 -20.58
N SER A 149 17.89 -5.83 -21.25
CA SER A 149 16.82 -6.81 -21.46
C SER A 149 17.18 -7.93 -22.43
N LEU A 150 18.26 -7.78 -23.22
CA LEU A 150 18.74 -8.87 -24.06
C LEU A 150 19.05 -10.14 -23.27
N SER A 151 19.62 -10.02 -22.07
CA SER A 151 19.82 -11.18 -21.18
C SER A 151 18.50 -11.81 -20.72
N SER A 152 17.44 -11.02 -20.58
CA SER A 152 16.10 -11.50 -20.20
C SER A 152 15.47 -12.35 -21.31
N VAL A 153 15.80 -12.09 -22.59
CA VAL A 153 15.32 -12.87 -23.73
C VAL A 153 15.82 -14.33 -23.66
N PHE A 154 17.06 -14.51 -23.22
CA PHE A 154 17.68 -15.84 -23.07
C PHE A 154 17.47 -16.49 -21.70
N SER A 155 16.81 -15.81 -20.77
CA SER A 155 16.49 -16.35 -19.45
C SER A 155 15.55 -17.57 -19.56
N PRO A 156 15.75 -18.62 -18.73
CA PRO A 156 14.84 -19.78 -18.66
C PRO A 156 13.52 -19.47 -17.96
N VAL A 157 13.31 -18.22 -17.53
CA VAL A 157 12.04 -17.76 -16.98
C VAL A 157 11.03 -17.54 -18.11
N GLY A 158 10.18 -18.52 -18.34
CA GLY A 158 9.21 -18.53 -19.44
C GLY A 158 9.82 -18.76 -20.83
N THR A 159 8.95 -18.92 -21.81
CA THR A 159 9.26 -19.15 -23.21
C THR A 159 9.41 -17.83 -23.98
N LEU A 160 9.94 -17.87 -25.21
CA LEU A 160 9.97 -16.69 -26.10
C LEU A 160 8.56 -16.14 -26.40
N PRO A 161 7.53 -16.98 -26.68
CA PRO A 161 6.15 -16.49 -26.79
C PRO A 161 5.67 -15.79 -25.53
N ASP A 162 6.00 -16.26 -24.31
CA ASP A 162 5.63 -15.59 -23.08
C ASP A 162 6.21 -14.18 -22.98
N LYS A 163 7.47 -14.01 -23.37
CA LYS A 163 8.16 -12.71 -23.34
C LYS A 163 7.54 -11.70 -24.31
N LEU A 164 7.15 -12.16 -25.49
CA LEU A 164 6.40 -11.35 -26.46
C LEU A 164 5.02 -10.98 -25.87
N LEU A 165 4.35 -11.94 -25.26
CA LEU A 165 3.04 -11.75 -24.66
C LEU A 165 3.07 -10.75 -23.49
N VAL A 166 4.13 -10.75 -22.66
CA VAL A 166 4.35 -9.70 -21.64
C VAL A 166 4.41 -8.33 -22.30
N GLY A 167 5.14 -8.19 -23.41
CA GLY A 167 5.21 -6.93 -24.17
C GLY A 167 3.85 -6.47 -24.69
N ILE A 168 3.08 -7.38 -25.29
CA ILE A 168 1.72 -7.09 -25.81
C ILE A 168 0.78 -6.71 -24.65
N THR A 169 0.79 -7.47 -23.56
CA THR A 169 -0.04 -7.19 -22.38
C THR A 169 0.31 -5.83 -21.79
N ARG A 170 1.60 -5.47 -21.76
CA ARG A 170 2.08 -4.16 -21.33
C ARG A 170 1.51 -3.02 -22.19
N LEU A 171 1.63 -3.13 -23.52
CA LEU A 171 1.11 -2.13 -24.44
C LEU A 171 -0.40 -1.98 -24.30
N ARG A 172 -1.12 -3.10 -24.19
CA ARG A 172 -2.56 -3.11 -23.96
C ARG A 172 -2.91 -2.42 -22.65
N ALA A 173 -2.24 -2.76 -21.53
CA ALA A 173 -2.50 -2.16 -20.23
C ALA A 173 -2.25 -0.65 -20.25
N ALA A 174 -1.19 -0.17 -20.92
CA ALA A 174 -0.92 1.25 -21.07
C ALA A 174 -2.00 1.99 -21.87
N ALA A 175 -2.54 1.36 -22.91
CA ALA A 175 -3.52 1.96 -23.81
C ALA A 175 -4.97 1.89 -23.30
N THR A 176 -5.29 0.89 -22.46
CA THR A 176 -6.69 0.68 -22.00
C THR A 176 -7.06 1.69 -20.91
N PRO A 177 -8.15 2.47 -21.06
CA PRO A 177 -8.66 3.35 -20.01
C PRO A 177 -9.09 2.57 -18.76
N ASP A 178 -9.05 3.21 -17.58
CA ASP A 178 -9.36 2.54 -16.31
C ASP A 178 -10.82 2.10 -16.20
N ASP A 179 -11.74 2.91 -16.71
CA ASP A 179 -13.18 2.61 -16.78
C ASP A 179 -13.47 1.37 -17.63
N VAL A 180 -12.75 1.21 -18.75
CA VAL A 180 -12.85 0.01 -19.60
C VAL A 180 -12.34 -1.23 -18.83
N ASN A 181 -11.25 -1.13 -18.10
CA ASN A 181 -10.75 -2.24 -17.29
C ASN A 181 -11.76 -2.66 -16.22
N LEU A 182 -12.41 -1.69 -15.57
CA LEU A 182 -13.36 -1.95 -14.50
C LEU A 182 -14.70 -2.50 -14.99
N SER A 183 -15.11 -2.14 -16.19
CA SER A 183 -16.33 -2.67 -16.82
C SER A 183 -16.11 -3.99 -17.57
N SER A 184 -14.86 -4.44 -17.72
CA SER A 184 -14.52 -5.68 -18.40
C SER A 184 -15.10 -6.93 -17.70
N PRO A 185 -15.35 -8.04 -18.43
CA PRO A 185 -15.77 -9.29 -17.83
C PRO A 185 -14.77 -9.76 -16.77
N GLU A 186 -15.28 -10.01 -15.56
CA GLU A 186 -14.45 -10.35 -14.40
C GLU A 186 -14.20 -11.85 -14.29
N THR A 187 -12.97 -12.20 -13.90
CA THR A 187 -12.56 -13.56 -13.54
C THR A 187 -11.46 -13.49 -12.48
N THR A 188 -10.94 -14.63 -12.03
CA THR A 188 -9.73 -14.64 -11.19
C THR A 188 -8.50 -14.26 -12.00
N THR A 189 -7.49 -13.68 -11.36
CA THR A 189 -6.20 -13.37 -11.99
C THR A 189 -5.57 -14.62 -12.61
N ALA A 190 -5.62 -15.77 -11.92
CA ALA A 190 -5.10 -17.03 -12.46
C ALA A 190 -5.75 -17.39 -13.82
N ARG A 191 -7.09 -17.40 -13.88
CA ARG A 191 -7.82 -17.67 -15.13
C ARG A 191 -7.58 -16.60 -16.20
N HIS A 192 -7.38 -15.36 -15.78
CA HIS A 192 -7.09 -14.27 -16.70
C HIS A 192 -5.75 -14.46 -17.40
N LEU A 193 -4.70 -14.81 -16.63
CA LEU A 193 -3.37 -15.10 -17.19
C LEU A 193 -3.41 -16.29 -18.17
N GLU A 194 -4.18 -17.33 -17.84
CA GLU A 194 -4.42 -18.47 -18.74
C GLU A 194 -5.11 -18.02 -20.04
N LYS A 195 -6.18 -17.23 -19.96
CA LYS A 195 -6.90 -16.68 -21.12
C LYS A 195 -6.02 -15.77 -21.98
N LEU A 196 -5.07 -15.05 -21.38
CA LEU A 196 -4.09 -14.26 -22.12
C LEU A 196 -3.10 -15.15 -22.89
N GLY A 197 -2.98 -16.44 -22.55
CA GLY A 197 -2.11 -17.40 -23.21
C GLY A 197 -0.73 -17.55 -22.59
N PHE A 198 -0.52 -17.07 -21.35
CA PHE A 198 0.72 -17.29 -20.63
C PHE A 198 0.93 -18.77 -20.31
N SER A 199 2.16 -19.26 -20.55
CA SER A 199 2.48 -20.65 -20.23
C SER A 199 2.53 -20.89 -18.71
N PRO A 200 2.26 -22.12 -18.24
CA PRO A 200 2.45 -22.48 -16.84
C PRO A 200 3.86 -22.17 -16.34
N SER A 201 4.87 -22.24 -17.20
CA SER A 201 6.26 -21.98 -16.84
C SER A 201 6.48 -20.55 -16.33
N ILE A 202 6.05 -19.52 -17.09
CA ILE A 202 6.22 -18.12 -16.66
C ILE A 202 5.27 -17.79 -15.50
N VAL A 203 4.07 -18.38 -15.50
CA VAL A 203 3.12 -18.17 -14.41
C VAL A 203 3.70 -18.65 -13.09
N GLU A 204 4.17 -19.87 -13.00
CA GLU A 204 4.64 -20.46 -11.74
C GLU A 204 6.01 -19.93 -11.30
N ARG A 205 6.90 -19.59 -12.25
CA ARG A 205 8.26 -19.16 -11.93
C ARG A 205 8.38 -17.66 -11.66
N PHE A 206 7.48 -16.85 -12.21
CA PHE A 206 7.58 -15.39 -12.11
C PHE A 206 6.28 -14.69 -11.73
N LEU A 207 5.19 -14.88 -12.51
CA LEU A 207 3.98 -14.08 -12.32
C LEU A 207 3.28 -14.41 -10.99
N ARG A 208 3.17 -15.70 -10.63
CA ARG A 208 2.56 -16.10 -9.36
C ARG A 208 3.34 -15.59 -8.15
N PRO A 209 4.66 -15.78 -8.01
CA PRO A 209 5.41 -15.22 -6.89
C PRO A 209 5.29 -13.69 -6.79
N LEU A 210 5.40 -12.99 -7.93
CA LEU A 210 5.27 -11.54 -7.97
C LEU A 210 3.89 -11.07 -7.53
N LEU A 211 2.84 -11.62 -8.14
CA LEU A 211 1.46 -11.22 -7.86
C LEU A 211 0.97 -11.67 -6.48
N ALA A 212 1.44 -12.83 -6.00
CA ALA A 212 1.17 -13.28 -4.64
C ALA A 212 1.75 -12.29 -3.60
N GLY A 213 2.93 -11.74 -3.84
CA GLY A 213 3.51 -10.70 -3.00
C GLY A 213 2.74 -9.37 -3.03
N ILE A 214 2.12 -9.04 -4.17
CA ILE A 214 1.33 -7.80 -4.34
C ILE A 214 -0.08 -7.95 -3.73
N PHE A 215 -0.74 -9.09 -3.97
CA PHE A 215 -2.14 -9.30 -3.58
C PHE A 215 -2.31 -10.09 -2.28
N PHE A 216 -1.22 -10.56 -1.68
CA PHE A 216 -1.22 -11.49 -0.55
C PHE A 216 -2.10 -12.73 -0.82
N ASP A 217 -2.02 -13.24 -2.04
CA ASP A 217 -2.89 -14.28 -2.58
C ASP A 217 -2.10 -15.26 -3.45
N THR A 218 -1.69 -16.38 -2.86
CA THR A 218 -0.88 -17.41 -3.54
C THR A 218 -1.66 -18.19 -4.60
N ALA A 219 -2.99 -18.24 -4.49
CA ALA A 219 -3.87 -18.89 -5.45
C ALA A 219 -4.13 -18.02 -6.69
N LEU A 220 -3.90 -16.71 -6.58
CA LEU A 220 -4.27 -15.69 -7.57
C LEU A 220 -5.79 -15.69 -7.86
N ASP A 221 -6.59 -15.90 -6.81
CA ASP A 221 -8.05 -15.79 -6.85
C ASP A 221 -8.54 -14.34 -6.92
N THR A 222 -7.65 -13.38 -6.70
CA THR A 222 -7.90 -11.94 -6.82
C THR A 222 -8.45 -11.58 -8.20
N SER A 223 -9.34 -10.58 -8.23
CA SER A 223 -10.01 -10.09 -9.45
C SER A 223 -9.02 -9.74 -10.57
N SER A 224 -9.34 -10.18 -11.78
CA SER A 224 -8.62 -9.79 -13.00
C SER A 224 -8.66 -8.28 -13.27
N ARG A 225 -9.71 -7.60 -12.82
CA ARG A 225 -9.83 -6.14 -12.93
C ARG A 225 -8.75 -5.45 -12.08
N LEU A 226 -8.53 -5.94 -10.86
CA LEU A 226 -7.46 -5.43 -10.00
C LEU A 226 -6.08 -5.72 -10.59
N PHE A 227 -5.86 -6.92 -11.13
CA PHE A 227 -4.62 -7.25 -11.84
C PHE A 227 -4.33 -6.24 -12.97
N GLU A 228 -5.29 -5.99 -13.84
CA GLU A 228 -5.12 -5.05 -14.97
C GLU A 228 -4.82 -3.61 -14.48
N LEU A 229 -5.48 -3.15 -13.44
CA LEU A 229 -5.24 -1.83 -12.85
C LEU A 229 -3.84 -1.72 -12.27
N VAL A 230 -3.43 -2.67 -11.42
CA VAL A 230 -2.11 -2.66 -10.79
C VAL A 230 -1.02 -2.82 -11.83
N PHE A 231 -1.19 -3.74 -12.78
CA PHE A 231 -0.25 -3.96 -13.87
C PHE A 231 -0.06 -2.70 -14.70
N LYS A 232 -1.14 -1.98 -15.01
CA LYS A 232 -1.08 -0.68 -15.68
C LYS A 232 -0.24 0.34 -14.88
N ARG A 233 -0.39 0.42 -13.55
CA ARG A 233 0.39 1.34 -12.71
C ARG A 233 1.88 0.96 -12.70
N LEU A 234 2.19 -0.34 -12.64
CA LEU A 234 3.56 -0.84 -12.79
C LEU A 234 4.19 -0.48 -14.14
N VAL A 235 3.37 -0.47 -15.20
CA VAL A 235 3.81 -0.11 -16.56
C VAL A 235 4.05 1.38 -16.71
N LEU A 236 3.17 2.23 -16.20
CA LEU A 236 3.15 3.68 -16.45
C LEU A 236 4.03 4.47 -15.47
N GLY A 237 4.26 3.95 -14.27
CA GLY A 237 4.99 4.64 -13.21
C GLY A 237 6.27 3.94 -12.79
N ASP A 238 7.00 4.60 -11.91
CA ASP A 238 8.15 4.02 -11.23
C ASP A 238 7.71 3.37 -9.93
N ASN A 239 8.38 2.27 -9.59
CA ASN A 239 8.38 1.71 -8.25
C ASN A 239 9.42 2.47 -7.45
N ALA A 240 9.05 3.04 -6.33
CA ALA A 240 9.95 3.87 -5.54
C ALA A 240 9.68 3.74 -4.04
N LEU A 241 10.60 4.24 -3.23
CA LEU A 241 10.42 4.47 -1.80
C LEU A 241 10.77 5.93 -1.47
N PRO A 242 10.02 6.58 -0.57
CA PRO A 242 10.44 7.86 -0.01
C PRO A 242 11.76 7.72 0.76
N GLU A 243 12.64 8.71 0.69
CA GLU A 243 13.94 8.67 1.36
C GLU A 243 13.82 8.51 2.89
N ALA A 244 12.78 9.06 3.49
CA ALA A 244 12.51 9.01 4.92
C ALA A 244 11.53 7.88 5.34
N GLY A 245 11.39 6.83 4.53
CA GLY A 245 10.47 5.73 4.78
C GLY A 245 9.08 5.99 4.19
N ILE A 246 8.29 4.91 4.06
CA ILE A 246 6.94 5.00 3.48
C ILE A 246 6.00 5.89 4.33
N GLY A 247 6.25 5.97 5.63
CA GLY A 247 5.50 6.83 6.57
C GLY A 247 5.57 8.32 6.25
N ALA A 248 6.60 8.76 5.50
CA ALA A 248 6.73 10.15 5.06
C ALA A 248 5.54 10.62 4.19
N ILE A 249 4.85 9.70 3.51
CA ILE A 249 3.64 9.99 2.75
C ILE A 249 2.53 10.49 3.67
N ALA A 250 2.29 9.78 4.77
CA ALA A 250 1.26 10.15 5.75
C ALA A 250 1.64 11.45 6.47
N ALA A 251 2.92 11.61 6.84
CA ALA A 251 3.42 12.83 7.47
C ALA A 251 3.20 14.05 6.55
N GLN A 252 3.55 13.95 5.27
CA GLN A 252 3.35 15.03 4.30
C GLN A 252 1.89 15.47 4.16
N LEU A 253 0.94 14.54 4.25
CA LEU A 253 -0.49 14.88 4.23
C LEU A 253 -0.91 15.56 5.54
N ALA A 254 -0.47 15.03 6.68
CA ALA A 254 -0.81 15.55 8.00
C ALA A 254 -0.25 16.97 8.22
N ASP A 255 0.97 17.25 7.75
CA ASP A 255 1.63 18.56 7.88
C ASP A 255 0.88 19.70 7.17
N ARG A 256 -0.02 19.37 6.25
CA ARG A 256 -0.84 20.36 5.52
C ARG A 256 -2.17 20.66 6.19
N LEU A 257 -2.52 19.91 7.24
CA LEU A 257 -3.79 20.05 7.93
C LEU A 257 -3.75 21.24 8.92
N PRO A 258 -4.89 21.86 9.20
CA PRO A 258 -4.96 22.92 10.20
C PRO A 258 -4.43 22.46 11.56
N ALA A 259 -3.69 23.33 12.25
CA ALA A 259 -3.17 23.01 13.58
C ALA A 259 -4.31 22.65 14.54
N GLY A 260 -4.14 21.56 15.30
CA GLY A 260 -5.13 21.07 16.25
C GLY A 260 -6.29 20.27 15.65
N SER A 261 -6.36 20.09 14.32
CA SER A 261 -7.40 19.29 13.68
C SER A 261 -7.20 17.77 13.79
N VAL A 262 -6.01 17.31 14.19
CA VAL A 262 -5.68 15.89 14.37
C VAL A 262 -5.53 15.59 15.86
N ARG A 263 -6.26 14.59 16.35
CA ARG A 263 -6.18 14.07 17.71
C ARG A 263 -5.69 12.63 17.68
N LEU A 264 -4.49 12.41 18.19
CA LEU A 264 -3.88 11.09 18.40
C LEU A 264 -4.35 10.49 19.74
N ASN A 265 -4.18 9.17 19.91
CA ASN A 265 -4.62 8.43 21.09
C ASN A 265 -6.12 8.66 21.41
N ALA A 266 -6.93 8.83 20.35
CA ALA A 266 -8.36 9.13 20.40
C ALA A 266 -9.13 8.01 19.67
N ARG A 267 -9.30 6.89 20.35
CA ARG A 267 -10.00 5.72 19.81
C ARG A 267 -11.51 5.92 19.85
N ALA A 268 -12.16 5.88 18.70
CA ALA A 268 -13.61 5.85 18.62
C ALA A 268 -14.16 4.52 19.16
N ALA A 269 -15.11 4.60 20.09
CA ALA A 269 -15.82 3.45 20.64
C ALA A 269 -17.20 3.27 20.01
N SER A 270 -17.89 4.36 19.69
CA SER A 270 -19.19 4.32 19.02
C SER A 270 -19.45 5.59 18.20
N ILE A 271 -20.36 5.46 17.25
CA ILE A 271 -20.79 6.55 16.37
C ILE A 271 -22.28 6.74 16.52
N ASP A 272 -22.69 7.97 16.81
CA ASP A 272 -24.07 8.42 16.76
C ASP A 272 -24.23 9.39 15.57
N PRO A 273 -25.06 9.05 14.59
CA PRO A 273 -25.26 9.89 13.41
C PRO A 273 -25.74 11.31 13.70
N SER A 274 -26.41 11.50 14.84
CA SER A 274 -27.00 12.80 15.23
C SER A 274 -26.09 13.66 16.11
N SER A 275 -25.13 13.07 16.79
CA SER A 275 -24.32 13.76 17.80
C SER A 275 -22.81 13.68 17.56
N GLY A 276 -22.32 12.68 16.81
CA GLY A 276 -20.90 12.52 16.49
C GLY A 276 -20.30 11.22 16.99
N VAL A 277 -19.14 11.27 17.63
CA VAL A 277 -18.32 10.11 18.02
C VAL A 277 -18.08 10.11 19.51
N THR A 278 -18.28 8.97 20.17
CA THR A 278 -17.85 8.76 21.56
C THR A 278 -16.52 7.99 21.55
N LEU A 279 -15.53 8.51 22.27
CA LEU A 279 -14.23 7.86 22.46
C LEU A 279 -14.31 6.75 23.52
N ASP A 280 -13.32 5.88 23.56
CA ASP A 280 -13.17 4.83 24.58
C ASP A 280 -12.97 5.40 26.00
N THR A 281 -12.54 6.65 26.10
CA THR A 281 -12.48 7.42 27.35
C THR A 281 -13.84 7.90 27.87
N GLY A 282 -14.91 7.77 27.08
CA GLY A 282 -16.24 8.33 27.36
C GLY A 282 -16.42 9.78 26.90
N GLU A 283 -15.39 10.43 26.35
CA GLU A 283 -15.50 11.78 25.79
C GLU A 283 -16.34 11.74 24.49
N ALA A 284 -17.27 12.68 24.35
CA ALA A 284 -18.05 12.89 23.13
C ALA A 284 -17.41 13.98 22.28
N VAL A 285 -17.22 13.68 20.99
CA VAL A 285 -16.72 14.60 19.95
C VAL A 285 -17.85 14.91 19.00
N SER A 286 -18.31 16.15 19.01
CA SER A 286 -19.44 16.60 18.19
C SER A 286 -19.10 16.59 16.69
N GLY A 287 -20.05 16.10 15.86
CA GLY A 287 -19.92 15.94 14.44
C GLY A 287 -21.20 16.33 13.69
N GLU A 288 -21.67 17.57 13.89
CA GLU A 288 -22.97 18.04 13.37
C GLU A 288 -23.02 18.13 11.84
N LEU A 289 -21.87 18.20 11.17
CA LEU A 289 -21.81 18.12 9.71
C LEU A 289 -21.78 16.67 9.21
N GLY A 290 -21.42 15.72 10.07
CA GLY A 290 -21.36 14.31 9.77
C GLY A 290 -20.08 13.63 10.23
N VAL A 291 -20.06 12.30 10.11
CA VAL A 291 -18.95 11.44 10.51
C VAL A 291 -18.44 10.68 9.30
N ILE A 292 -17.14 10.75 9.04
CA ILE A 292 -16.45 10.00 7.99
C ILE A 292 -15.64 8.89 8.65
N VAL A 293 -16.02 7.63 8.41
CA VAL A 293 -15.35 6.45 8.95
C VAL A 293 -14.29 5.98 7.95
N ALA A 294 -13.03 6.15 8.32
CA ALA A 294 -11.85 5.92 7.46
C ALA A 294 -10.91 4.87 8.06
N VAL A 295 -11.45 3.93 8.83
CA VAL A 295 -10.70 2.83 9.44
C VAL A 295 -10.73 1.59 8.55
N GLU A 296 -9.89 0.60 8.84
CA GLU A 296 -9.91 -0.68 8.13
C GLU A 296 -11.25 -1.43 8.34
N GLN A 297 -11.58 -2.30 7.39
CA GLN A 297 -12.88 -2.97 7.35
C GLN A 297 -13.30 -3.63 8.66
N PRO A 298 -12.46 -4.39 9.38
CA PRO A 298 -12.86 -5.03 10.64
C PRO A 298 -13.27 -4.02 11.73
N GLU A 299 -12.61 -2.86 11.77
CA GLU A 299 -12.96 -1.80 12.72
C GLU A 299 -14.21 -1.01 12.26
N ALA A 300 -14.37 -0.80 10.95
CA ALA A 300 -15.58 -0.18 10.41
C ALA A 300 -16.83 -1.02 10.70
N GLU A 301 -16.75 -2.35 10.58
CA GLU A 301 -17.86 -3.28 10.89
C GLU A 301 -18.24 -3.27 12.38
N LYS A 302 -17.28 -3.04 13.28
CA LYS A 302 -17.55 -2.88 14.71
C LYS A 302 -18.26 -1.56 15.02
N LEU A 303 -17.78 -0.46 14.42
CA LEU A 303 -18.34 0.88 14.65
C LEU A 303 -19.70 1.08 13.97
N LEU A 304 -19.96 0.36 12.88
CA LEU A 304 -21.16 0.47 12.05
C LEU A 304 -21.78 -0.92 11.80
N PRO A 305 -22.45 -1.53 12.81
CA PRO A 305 -23.03 -2.86 12.66
C PRO A 305 -24.09 -2.98 11.56
N GLN A 306 -24.65 -1.86 11.10
CA GLN A 306 -25.57 -1.79 9.99
C GLN A 306 -24.91 -1.91 8.61
N LEU A 307 -23.59 -1.86 8.52
CA LEU A 307 -22.90 -2.12 7.27
C LEU A 307 -23.25 -3.53 6.80
N PRO A 308 -23.65 -3.72 5.53
CA PRO A 308 -23.93 -5.05 5.03
C PRO A 308 -22.66 -5.88 5.16
N ALA A 309 -22.75 -6.96 5.95
CA ALA A 309 -21.66 -7.91 6.06
C ALA A 309 -21.33 -8.45 4.67
N ARG A 310 -20.06 -8.47 4.31
CA ARG A 310 -19.65 -9.17 3.09
C ARG A 310 -19.99 -10.64 3.22
N PRO A 311 -20.37 -11.30 2.10
CA PRO A 311 -20.43 -12.75 2.10
C PRO A 311 -19.08 -13.27 2.60
N LYS A 312 -19.08 -13.96 3.73
CA LYS A 312 -17.86 -14.59 4.25
C LYS A 312 -17.34 -15.52 3.16
N SER A 313 -16.18 -15.24 2.63
CA SER A 313 -15.48 -16.19 1.77
C SER A 313 -15.40 -17.52 2.51
N LYS A 314 -15.63 -18.64 1.81
CA LYS A 314 -15.50 -20.00 2.39
C LYS A 314 -14.07 -20.32 2.83
N LYS A 315 -13.11 -19.50 2.48
CA LYS A 315 -11.73 -19.51 2.99
C LYS A 315 -11.61 -18.33 3.95
N PRO A 316 -11.09 -18.51 5.18
CA PRO A 316 -10.71 -17.41 6.03
C PRO A 316 -9.48 -16.76 5.37
N ALA A 317 -9.74 -15.94 4.38
CA ALA A 317 -8.73 -15.22 3.67
C ALA A 317 -8.66 -13.81 4.24
N GLU A 318 -8.30 -13.71 5.49
CA GLU A 318 -7.60 -12.52 5.96
C GLU A 318 -6.31 -12.49 5.15
N ARG A 319 -6.23 -11.56 4.20
CA ARG A 319 -5.01 -11.32 3.45
C ARG A 319 -4.01 -10.72 4.39
N SER A 320 -3.24 -11.62 5.01
CA SER A 320 -2.23 -11.29 6.00
C SER A 320 -0.83 -11.47 5.43
N THR A 321 0.12 -10.75 6.01
CA THR A 321 1.54 -10.89 5.68
C THR A 321 2.38 -10.73 6.93
N VAL A 322 3.55 -11.35 6.92
CA VAL A 322 4.59 -11.15 7.92
C VAL A 322 5.82 -10.63 7.21
N CYS A 323 6.36 -9.53 7.69
CA CYS A 323 7.57 -8.93 7.16
C CYS A 323 8.69 -9.02 8.19
N LEU A 324 9.82 -9.65 7.82
CA LEU A 324 11.02 -9.73 8.64
C LEU A 324 12.09 -8.82 8.05
N TYR A 325 12.80 -8.12 8.93
CA TYR A 325 13.92 -7.28 8.56
C TYR A 325 15.20 -7.81 9.14
N PHE A 326 16.25 -7.82 8.31
CA PHE A 326 17.60 -8.22 8.70
C PHE A 326 18.61 -7.15 8.32
N SER A 327 19.61 -6.97 9.19
CA SER A 327 20.82 -6.22 8.89
C SER A 327 21.86 -7.15 8.28
N ALA A 328 22.54 -6.72 7.23
CA ALA A 328 23.70 -7.40 6.66
C ALA A 328 24.89 -6.44 6.53
N ASP A 329 26.11 -6.99 6.62
CA ASP A 329 27.35 -6.18 6.61
C ASP A 329 27.86 -5.86 5.21
N ARG A 330 27.33 -6.50 4.17
CA ARG A 330 27.83 -6.35 2.80
C ARG A 330 26.70 -6.30 1.79
N ALA A 331 26.78 -5.29 0.94
CA ALA A 331 25.85 -5.09 -0.15
C ALA A 331 26.06 -6.13 -1.24
N ALA A 332 25.20 -7.13 -1.31
CA ALA A 332 24.92 -7.71 -2.61
C ALA A 332 24.25 -6.64 -3.50
N THR A 333 23.36 -5.82 -2.95
CA THR A 333 22.67 -4.74 -3.66
C THR A 333 21.89 -3.86 -2.68
N ASN A 334 22.11 -2.56 -2.69
CA ASN A 334 21.37 -1.60 -1.85
C ASN A 334 20.47 -0.74 -2.74
N VAL A 335 19.15 -0.84 -2.55
CA VAL A 335 18.15 -0.15 -3.38
C VAL A 335 17.73 1.16 -2.80
N ALA A 336 17.63 1.23 -1.47
CA ALA A 336 17.28 2.42 -0.75
C ALA A 336 18.37 2.68 0.32
N PRO A 337 19.48 3.34 -0.07
CA PRO A 337 20.60 3.55 0.83
C PRO A 337 20.24 4.34 2.09
N SER A 338 19.18 5.14 2.07
CA SER A 338 18.68 5.87 3.23
C SER A 338 18.02 5.00 4.29
N TYR A 339 17.65 3.76 3.94
CA TYR A 339 16.98 2.83 4.86
C TYR A 339 17.95 2.08 5.80
N ALA A 340 19.25 2.20 5.60
CA ALA A 340 20.26 1.56 6.43
C ALA A 340 21.38 2.53 6.80
N PRO A 341 22.05 2.34 7.96
CA PRO A 341 23.26 3.05 8.30
C PRO A 341 24.37 2.85 7.26
N ALA A 342 25.31 3.80 7.20
CA ALA A 342 26.45 3.72 6.27
C ALA A 342 27.23 2.40 6.46
N GLY A 343 27.46 1.69 5.36
CA GLY A 343 28.18 0.40 5.37
C GLY A 343 27.33 -0.81 5.74
N LYS A 344 26.05 -0.62 6.02
CA LYS A 344 25.07 -1.68 6.29
C LYS A 344 24.05 -1.80 5.17
N VAL A 345 23.39 -2.93 5.12
CA VAL A 345 22.30 -3.23 4.19
C VAL A 345 21.08 -3.70 4.95
N LEU A 346 19.93 -3.22 4.55
CA LEU A 346 18.63 -3.72 5.03
C LEU A 346 18.09 -4.77 4.07
N VAL A 347 17.78 -5.95 4.60
CA VAL A 347 17.10 -7.03 3.88
C VAL A 347 15.69 -7.14 4.42
N SER A 348 14.70 -7.01 3.53
CA SER A 348 13.30 -7.20 3.83
C SER A 348 12.79 -8.50 3.24
N VAL A 349 12.13 -9.32 4.04
CA VAL A 349 11.56 -10.61 3.64
C VAL A 349 10.07 -10.61 3.96
N SER A 350 9.23 -10.70 2.93
CA SER A 350 7.79 -10.77 3.09
C SER A 350 7.29 -12.20 2.92
N LEU A 351 6.52 -12.68 3.90
CA LEU A 351 5.89 -14.00 3.88
C LEU A 351 4.39 -13.81 3.67
N VAL A 352 3.85 -14.52 2.68
CA VAL A 352 2.43 -14.51 2.36
C VAL A 352 1.80 -15.80 2.90
N GLY A 353 0.78 -15.67 3.76
CA GLY A 353 0.07 -16.81 4.35
C GLY A 353 -0.02 -16.76 5.87
N SER A 354 -0.41 -17.89 6.48
CA SER A 354 -0.73 -18.00 7.91
C SER A 354 0.53 -18.20 8.77
N PHE A 355 1.29 -17.13 8.99
CA PHE A 355 2.49 -17.15 9.84
C PHE A 355 2.36 -16.30 11.11
N ALA A 356 1.18 -15.72 11.36
CA ALA A 356 0.96 -14.72 12.39
C ALA A 356 1.21 -15.24 13.83
N GLU A 357 1.00 -16.53 14.08
CA GLU A 357 1.08 -17.15 15.41
C GLU A 357 2.47 -17.78 15.71
N ARG A 358 3.39 -17.75 14.75
CA ARG A 358 4.71 -18.34 14.93
C ARG A 358 5.65 -17.40 15.66
N GLU A 359 6.50 -17.95 16.54
CA GLU A 359 7.51 -17.17 17.26
C GLU A 359 8.55 -16.53 16.34
N ASP A 360 8.98 -15.29 16.67
CA ASP A 360 9.87 -14.50 15.82
C ASP A 360 11.20 -15.20 15.55
N GLY A 361 11.81 -15.77 16.60
CA GLY A 361 13.09 -16.45 16.48
C GLY A 361 13.04 -17.71 15.64
N GLU A 362 11.97 -18.49 15.76
CA GLU A 362 11.74 -19.69 14.96
C GLU A 362 11.56 -19.30 13.47
N LEU A 363 10.71 -18.30 13.22
CA LEU A 363 10.42 -17.83 11.88
C LEU A 363 11.63 -17.21 11.20
N ALA A 364 12.40 -16.39 11.92
CA ALA A 364 13.65 -15.82 11.42
C ALA A 364 14.68 -16.90 11.10
N GLY A 365 14.82 -17.93 11.97
CA GLY A 365 15.72 -19.07 11.73
C GLY A 365 15.35 -19.90 10.49
N GLU A 366 14.03 -20.07 10.20
CA GLU A 366 13.60 -20.75 8.98
C GLU A 366 13.88 -19.90 7.73
N VAL A 367 13.61 -18.60 7.79
CA VAL A 367 13.89 -17.66 6.70
C VAL A 367 15.38 -17.67 6.38
N VAL A 368 16.27 -17.55 7.38
CA VAL A 368 17.72 -17.59 7.19
C VAL A 368 18.16 -18.91 6.57
N ARG A 369 17.60 -20.04 7.01
CA ARG A 369 17.90 -21.36 6.44
C ARG A 369 17.50 -21.48 4.97
N GLU A 370 16.31 -21.01 4.61
CA GLU A 370 15.83 -21.02 3.22
C GLU A 370 16.68 -20.11 2.35
N LEU A 371 16.95 -18.87 2.80
CA LEU A 371 17.77 -17.91 2.08
C LEU A 371 19.25 -18.33 2.00
N GLY A 372 19.70 -19.14 2.95
CA GLY A 372 21.03 -19.79 2.88
C GLY A 372 21.18 -20.69 1.66
N GLY A 373 20.09 -21.33 1.22
CA GLY A 373 20.05 -22.06 -0.04
C GLY A 373 20.11 -21.16 -1.29
N TRP A 374 19.74 -19.89 -1.17
CA TRP A 374 19.74 -18.93 -2.28
C TRP A 374 21.07 -18.17 -2.40
N PHE A 375 21.55 -17.62 -1.28
CA PHE A 375 22.69 -16.71 -1.22
C PHE A 375 23.97 -17.35 -0.68
N GLY A 376 23.88 -18.58 -0.19
CA GLY A 376 24.94 -19.28 0.50
C GLY A 376 24.84 -19.16 2.02
N ALA A 377 25.01 -20.28 2.72
CA ALA A 377 24.86 -20.34 4.18
C ALA A 377 25.83 -19.39 4.92
N GLY A 378 27.06 -19.20 4.41
CA GLY A 378 28.04 -18.28 5.00
C GLY A 378 27.63 -16.81 4.92
N GLU A 379 26.98 -16.41 3.82
CA GLU A 379 26.49 -15.04 3.65
C GLU A 379 25.37 -14.72 4.65
N VAL A 380 24.34 -15.56 4.67
CA VAL A 380 23.16 -15.31 5.50
C VAL A 380 23.42 -15.55 7.00
N ALA A 381 24.47 -16.29 7.37
CA ALA A 381 24.85 -16.48 8.77
C ALA A 381 25.30 -15.18 9.45
N SER A 382 25.73 -14.18 8.68
CA SER A 382 26.10 -12.85 9.17
C SER A 382 24.90 -11.92 9.37
N TRP A 383 23.70 -12.31 8.91
CA TRP A 383 22.51 -11.46 8.99
C TRP A 383 21.94 -11.42 10.41
N ALA A 384 21.75 -10.22 10.94
CA ALA A 384 21.13 -10.01 12.24
C ALA A 384 19.64 -9.67 12.05
N HIS A 385 18.75 -10.44 12.69
CA HIS A 385 17.33 -10.13 12.71
C HIS A 385 17.08 -8.84 13.50
N LEU A 386 16.42 -7.87 12.89
CA LEU A 386 16.10 -6.58 13.47
C LEU A 386 14.69 -6.57 14.06
N ARG A 387 13.69 -6.94 13.23
CA ARG A 387 12.28 -6.89 13.63
C ARG A 387 11.41 -7.75 12.74
N THR A 388 10.29 -8.21 13.32
CA THR A 388 9.18 -8.87 12.61
C THR A 388 7.92 -8.03 12.75
N TYR A 389 7.27 -7.70 11.63
CA TYR A 389 5.95 -7.08 11.59
C TYR A 389 4.90 -8.07 11.12
N ARG A 390 3.81 -8.16 11.87
CA ARG A 390 2.64 -8.99 11.55
C ARG A 390 1.48 -8.10 11.17
N ILE A 391 1.00 -8.24 9.96
CA ILE A 391 -0.10 -7.47 9.42
C ILE A 391 -1.26 -8.45 9.20
N GLY A 392 -2.18 -8.51 10.19
CA GLY A 392 -3.32 -9.42 10.16
C GLY A 392 -4.34 -9.07 9.07
N PHE A 393 -4.55 -7.78 8.85
CA PHE A 393 -5.39 -7.26 7.77
C PHE A 393 -4.56 -6.38 6.84
N ALA A 394 -3.89 -7.00 5.87
CA ALA A 394 -3.04 -6.27 4.92
C ALA A 394 -3.85 -5.65 3.77
N GLN A 395 -4.84 -6.38 3.27
CA GLN A 395 -5.75 -5.94 2.21
C GLN A 395 -7.13 -6.57 2.39
N PRO A 396 -8.22 -5.92 1.93
CA PRO A 396 -9.53 -6.54 1.86
C PRO A 396 -9.53 -7.68 0.84
N ASP A 397 -10.42 -8.65 1.02
CA ASP A 397 -10.62 -9.70 0.03
C ASP A 397 -11.23 -9.13 -1.24
N GLN A 398 -10.63 -9.44 -2.38
CA GLN A 398 -10.99 -8.93 -3.69
C GLN A 398 -11.21 -10.06 -4.72
N MET A 399 -11.74 -11.18 -4.25
CA MET A 399 -12.14 -12.27 -5.13
C MET A 399 -13.39 -11.91 -5.95
N PRO A 400 -13.50 -12.39 -7.19
CA PRO A 400 -14.75 -12.28 -7.97
C PRO A 400 -15.92 -13.04 -7.32
N PRO A 401 -17.15 -12.54 -7.45
CA PRO A 401 -17.51 -11.31 -8.09
C PRO A 401 -17.17 -10.11 -7.20
N THR A 402 -16.35 -9.20 -7.74
CA THR A 402 -16.23 -7.90 -7.09
C THR A 402 -17.40 -7.09 -7.59
N GLU A 403 -18.22 -6.58 -6.69
CA GLU A 403 -19.36 -5.77 -7.09
C GLU A 403 -18.89 -4.66 -8.04
N PRO A 404 -19.44 -4.59 -9.28
CA PRO A 404 -19.03 -3.57 -10.24
C PRO A 404 -19.39 -2.16 -9.76
N ALA A 405 -20.44 -2.07 -8.98
CA ALA A 405 -20.93 -0.85 -8.37
C ALA A 405 -20.35 -0.71 -6.97
N GLY A 406 -19.53 0.30 -6.76
CA GLY A 406 -19.08 0.69 -5.43
C GLY A 406 -20.27 0.87 -4.49
N ARG A 407 -20.07 0.58 -3.21
CA ARG A 407 -21.02 0.98 -2.17
C ARG A 407 -21.16 2.49 -2.21
N ASP A 408 -22.38 2.96 -2.03
CA ASP A 408 -22.61 4.36 -1.67
C ASP A 408 -21.76 4.66 -0.43
N PRO A 409 -20.89 5.67 -0.43
CA PRO A 409 -20.12 6.03 0.75
C PRO A 409 -21.04 6.44 1.90
N ARG A 410 -22.25 6.89 1.64
CA ARG A 410 -23.26 7.21 2.64
C ARG A 410 -23.91 5.93 3.15
N VAL A 411 -23.69 5.63 4.42
CA VAL A 411 -24.22 4.42 5.08
C VAL A 411 -25.34 4.71 6.06
N GLY A 412 -25.64 5.99 6.26
CA GLY A 412 -26.72 6.49 7.10
C GLY A 412 -26.79 8.01 7.01
N ASP A 413 -27.78 8.61 7.67
CA ASP A 413 -27.89 10.07 7.72
C ASP A 413 -26.66 10.64 8.43
N GLY A 414 -25.88 11.48 7.72
CA GLY A 414 -24.67 12.09 8.23
C GLY A 414 -23.49 11.14 8.47
N VAL A 415 -23.57 9.85 8.05
CA VAL A 415 -22.45 8.90 8.21
C VAL A 415 -21.97 8.39 6.85
N TYR A 416 -20.67 8.52 6.65
CA TYR A 416 -19.96 8.16 5.43
C TYR A 416 -18.83 7.20 5.73
N VAL A 417 -18.50 6.32 4.79
CA VAL A 417 -17.37 5.39 4.91
C VAL A 417 -16.42 5.59 3.73
N CYS A 418 -15.13 5.64 4.00
CA CYS A 418 -14.08 5.65 2.97
C CYS A 418 -12.95 4.69 3.34
N GLY A 419 -12.25 4.19 2.32
CA GLY A 419 -11.14 3.25 2.49
C GLY A 419 -11.10 2.19 1.40
N ASP A 420 -10.11 1.30 1.47
CA ASP A 420 -9.84 0.26 0.47
C ASP A 420 -10.91 -0.84 0.40
N HIS A 421 -11.82 -0.89 1.37
CA HIS A 421 -12.96 -1.81 1.42
C HIS A 421 -14.26 -1.20 0.87
N VAL A 422 -14.27 0.11 0.55
CA VAL A 422 -15.43 0.81 -0.02
C VAL A 422 -15.26 0.91 -1.53
N ARG A 423 -16.21 0.38 -2.30
CA ARG A 423 -16.22 0.43 -3.76
C ARG A 423 -17.32 1.34 -4.23
N ARG A 424 -17.05 2.11 -5.25
CA ARG A 424 -17.99 3.06 -5.83
C ARG A 424 -19.04 2.36 -6.69
N ARG A 425 -20.29 2.85 -6.63
CA ARG A 425 -21.37 2.53 -7.57
C ARG A 425 -21.14 3.27 -8.90
N ASP A 426 -21.45 2.60 -10.03
CA ASP A 426 -21.11 3.10 -11.35
C ASP A 426 -21.76 4.42 -11.76
N GLY A 427 -20.97 5.25 -12.45
CA GLY A 427 -21.29 5.74 -13.80
C GLY A 427 -22.33 6.81 -13.96
N VAL A 428 -22.87 7.46 -12.94
CA VAL A 428 -23.63 8.69 -13.17
C VAL A 428 -22.73 9.86 -12.79
N TRP A 429 -21.99 10.34 -13.80
CA TRP A 429 -21.41 11.67 -13.79
C TRP A 429 -22.40 12.59 -14.47
N GLU A 430 -23.09 13.41 -13.72
CA GLU A 430 -23.66 14.61 -14.31
C GLU A 430 -22.53 15.55 -14.74
N GLU A 431 -22.73 16.17 -15.87
CA GLU A 431 -21.79 16.91 -16.68
C GLU A 431 -20.92 17.92 -15.90
N GLY A 432 -19.61 17.81 -16.00
CA GLY A 432 -18.69 18.86 -15.58
C GLY A 432 -17.27 18.46 -15.19
N GLY A 433 -16.92 17.21 -15.03
CA GLY A 433 -15.61 16.83 -14.54
C GLY A 433 -15.00 15.58 -15.17
N ARG A 434 -13.87 15.75 -15.80
CA ARG A 434 -13.04 14.72 -16.47
C ARG A 434 -12.85 13.45 -15.66
N GLY A 435 -12.92 12.35 -16.37
CA GLY A 435 -12.97 10.96 -16.04
C GLY A 435 -12.19 10.37 -14.85
N PRO A 436 -12.55 9.13 -14.45
CA PRO A 436 -12.18 8.50 -13.21
C PRO A 436 -10.76 7.95 -13.26
N GLY A 437 -9.89 8.45 -12.37
CA GLY A 437 -8.65 7.75 -12.02
C GLY A 437 -8.97 6.84 -10.85
N GLN A 438 -9.02 5.56 -11.08
CA GLN A 438 -9.23 4.57 -10.03
C GLN A 438 -7.92 3.89 -9.68
N GLY A 439 -7.67 3.75 -8.42
CA GLY A 439 -6.57 2.98 -7.91
C GLY A 439 -7.04 1.90 -6.96
N TRP A 440 -6.53 0.75 -7.16
CA TRP A 440 -6.74 -0.42 -6.35
C TRP A 440 -5.40 -0.90 -5.81
N GLY A 441 -5.38 -1.22 -4.54
CA GLY A 441 -4.34 -2.04 -3.96
C GLY A 441 -3.00 -1.36 -3.68
N ALA A 442 -2.48 -1.59 -2.53
CA ALA A 442 -1.22 -1.23 -1.91
C ALA A 442 -1.11 0.17 -1.29
N VAL A 443 -1.91 1.18 -1.71
CA VAL A 443 -1.97 2.47 -1.00
C VAL A 443 -3.42 2.96 -0.94
N PRO A 444 -4.03 3.13 0.24
CA PRO A 444 -5.43 3.54 0.40
C PRO A 444 -5.76 4.98 -0.03
N ILE A 445 -4.86 5.70 -0.67
CA ILE A 445 -5.03 7.11 -1.07
C ILE A 445 -6.14 7.32 -2.12
N LEU A 446 -6.75 6.26 -2.62
CA LEU A 446 -7.39 6.27 -3.94
C LEU A 446 -8.88 6.58 -3.98
N GLU A 447 -9.58 6.72 -2.85
CA GLU A 447 -11.06 6.80 -2.87
C GLU A 447 -11.65 8.15 -2.45
N LEU A 448 -10.89 9.23 -2.55
CA LEU A 448 -11.33 10.56 -2.13
C LEU A 448 -12.35 11.24 -3.05
N ARG A 449 -12.58 10.71 -4.24
CA ARG A 449 -13.60 11.27 -5.13
C ARG A 449 -15.02 11.07 -4.58
N ASN A 450 -15.22 10.15 -3.64
CA ASN A 450 -16.51 9.93 -3.01
C ASN A 450 -16.93 11.08 -2.08
N LEU A 451 -16.00 11.96 -1.69
CA LEU A 451 -16.32 13.15 -0.91
C LEU A 451 -16.93 14.31 -1.74
N ALA A 452 -16.97 14.21 -3.07
CA ALA A 452 -17.67 15.20 -3.87
C ALA A 452 -19.19 15.20 -3.61
N SER A 453 -19.79 14.06 -3.26
CA SER A 453 -21.18 13.98 -2.83
C SER A 453 -21.43 14.59 -1.45
N VAL A 454 -20.41 14.61 -0.60
CA VAL A 454 -20.43 15.30 0.71
C VAL A 454 -20.55 16.82 0.53
N ARG A 455 -20.09 17.37 -0.61
CA ARG A 455 -20.14 18.81 -0.87
C ARG A 455 -21.57 19.37 -0.95
N GLU A 456 -22.50 18.61 -1.48
CA GLU A 456 -23.90 19.05 -1.62
C GLU A 456 -24.64 19.02 -0.28
N ASP A 457 -24.23 18.18 0.66
CA ASP A 457 -24.83 18.05 1.98
C ASP A 457 -24.27 19.06 3.01
N PHE A 458 -23.16 19.77 2.69
CA PHE A 458 -22.50 20.74 3.55
C PHE A 458 -22.73 22.21 3.16
N HIS A 459 -23.59 22.49 2.17
CA HIS A 459 -24.08 23.83 1.81
C HIS A 459 -25.56 23.94 2.15
#